data_8ad046a63933020d00ddb7d8d0798929
#
_entry.id   8ad046a63933020d00ddb7d8d0798929
#
_cell.length_a   1.000
_cell.length_b   1.000
_cell.length_c   1.000
_cell.angle_alpha   90.00
_cell.angle_beta   90.00
_cell.angle_gamma   90.00
#
_symmetry.space_group_name_H-M   'P 1'
#
loop_
_entity.id
_entity.type
_entity.pdbx_description
1 polymer ?
#
loop_
_entity_poly.entity_id
_entity_poly.type
_entity_poly.pdbx_seq_one_letter_code
_entity_poly.pdbx_strand_id
1 'polypeptide(L)'
;MVIIPSTFLASQLGKNVWTSTVLMVLFGVIGIAGLVKFRNPVILELGAIGFVADTVWELYGTGNRLWGYYSSPFYMIGGTLPIEIAVLYFFLGMTAATYVLYRLEK
;
A
#
# COMPACT_ATOMS: atom_id res chain seq x y z
N MET A 1 -2.81 -19.07 -7.74
CA MET A 1 -1.66 -18.29 -8.24
C MET A 1 -1.70 -16.89 -7.71
N VAL A 2 -0.72 -16.56 -6.89
CA VAL A 2 -0.63 -15.22 -6.29
C VAL A 2 -0.21 -14.17 -7.32
N ILE A 3 0.65 -14.56 -8.27
CA ILE A 3 1.21 -13.63 -9.25
C ILE A 3 0.13 -13.01 -10.15
N ILE A 4 -0.86 -13.79 -10.60
CA ILE A 4 -1.89 -13.29 -11.50
C ILE A 4 -2.74 -12.19 -10.86
N PRO A 5 -3.29 -12.35 -9.64
CA PRO A 5 -4.02 -11.27 -8.99
C PRO A 5 -3.14 -10.03 -8.72
N SER A 6 -1.88 -10.24 -8.33
CA SER A 6 -0.96 -9.13 -8.08
C SER A 6 -0.67 -8.35 -9.35
N THR A 7 -0.44 -9.06 -10.46
CA THR A 7 -0.19 -8.44 -11.76
C THR A 7 -1.42 -7.67 -12.25
N PHE A 8 -2.61 -8.25 -12.07
CA PHE A 8 -3.85 -7.58 -12.44
C PHE A 8 -4.03 -6.29 -11.65
N LEU A 9 -3.83 -6.34 -10.33
CA LEU A 9 -3.95 -5.15 -9.47
C LEU A 9 -2.94 -4.08 -9.89
N ALA A 10 -1.70 -4.46 -10.12
CA ALA A 10 -0.67 -3.53 -10.58
C ALA A 10 -1.08 -2.89 -11.91
N SER A 11 -1.64 -3.67 -12.83
CA SER A 11 -2.12 -3.15 -14.12
C SER A 11 -3.22 -2.10 -13.94
N GLN A 12 -4.13 -2.32 -13.00
CA GLN A 12 -5.21 -1.36 -12.74
C GLN A 12 -4.68 -0.10 -12.06
N LEU A 13 -3.84 -0.25 -11.05
CA LEU A 13 -3.25 0.88 -10.34
C LEU A 13 -2.31 1.68 -11.23
N GLY A 14 -1.59 0.98 -12.13
CA GLY A 14 -0.61 1.62 -13.00
C GLY A 14 -1.18 2.45 -14.13
N LYS A 15 -2.50 2.38 -14.36
CA LYS A 15 -3.13 3.12 -15.46
C LYS A 15 -3.42 4.57 -15.10
N ASN A 16 -3.56 4.88 -13.83
CA ASN A 16 -4.03 6.20 -13.43
C ASN A 16 -3.47 6.57 -12.06
N VAL A 17 -2.65 7.61 -12.04
CA VAL A 17 -2.05 8.12 -10.80
C VAL A 17 -3.14 8.55 -9.81
N TRP A 18 -4.27 9.05 -10.30
CA TRP A 18 -5.32 9.50 -9.42
C TRP A 18 -6.02 8.36 -8.70
N THR A 19 -6.15 7.20 -9.33
CA THR A 19 -6.71 6.01 -8.67
C THR A 19 -5.85 5.63 -7.47
N SER A 20 -4.53 5.54 -7.66
CA SER A 20 -3.61 5.22 -6.57
C SER A 20 -3.65 6.26 -5.47
N THR A 21 -3.69 7.54 -5.83
CA THR A 21 -3.72 8.64 -4.87
C THR A 21 -5.00 8.62 -4.05
N VAL A 22 -6.15 8.39 -4.71
CA VAL A 22 -7.44 8.32 -4.02
C VAL A 22 -7.46 7.15 -3.03
N LEU A 23 -6.98 5.98 -3.45
CA LEU A 23 -6.92 4.82 -2.57
C LEU A 23 -5.96 5.06 -1.39
N MET A 24 -4.83 5.69 -1.64
CA MET A 24 -3.88 6.05 -0.59
C MET A 24 -4.52 6.95 0.46
N VAL A 25 -5.22 7.98 0.03
CA VAL A 25 -5.90 8.91 0.94
C VAL A 25 -7.00 8.19 1.72
N LEU A 26 -7.79 7.36 1.04
CA LEU A 26 -8.89 6.63 1.65
C LEU A 26 -8.38 5.69 2.76
N PHE A 27 -7.40 4.86 2.45
CA PHE A 27 -6.83 3.96 3.45
C PHE A 27 -6.08 4.72 4.54
N GLY A 28 -5.46 5.84 4.18
CA GLY A 28 -4.80 6.70 5.16
C GLY A 28 -5.78 7.26 6.19
N VAL A 29 -6.94 7.72 5.75
CA VAL A 29 -7.97 8.23 6.64
C VAL A 29 -8.44 7.13 7.61
N ILE A 30 -8.72 5.94 7.08
CA ILE A 30 -9.16 4.81 7.90
C ILE A 30 -8.07 4.40 8.89
N GLY A 31 -6.83 4.29 8.43
CA GLY A 31 -5.71 3.89 9.28
C GLY A 31 -5.42 4.88 10.39
N ILE A 32 -5.43 6.17 10.05
CA ILE A 32 -5.19 7.23 11.05
C ILE A 32 -6.33 7.29 12.05
N ALA A 33 -7.58 7.18 11.59
CA ALA A 33 -8.73 7.15 12.48
C ALA A 33 -8.64 5.97 13.46
N GLY A 34 -8.21 4.80 12.97
CA GLY A 34 -8.01 3.64 13.81
C GLY A 34 -6.91 3.86 14.84
N LEU A 35 -5.81 4.47 14.42
CA LEU A 35 -4.70 4.77 15.32
C LEU A 35 -5.13 5.72 16.44
N VAL A 36 -5.92 6.73 16.11
CA VAL A 36 -6.45 7.67 17.10
C VAL A 36 -7.42 6.97 18.05
N LYS A 37 -8.29 6.12 17.51
CA LYS A 37 -9.30 5.42 18.33
C LYS A 37 -8.68 4.39 19.26
N PHE A 38 -7.86 3.50 18.72
CA PHE A 38 -7.33 2.35 19.47
C PHE A 38 -6.04 2.67 20.21
N ARG A 39 -5.25 3.62 19.69
CA ARG A 39 -3.95 4.01 20.25
C ARG A 39 -3.03 2.81 20.45
N ASN A 40 -3.08 1.87 19.51
CA ASN A 40 -2.31 0.64 19.59
C ASN A 40 -1.17 0.70 18.56
N PRO A 41 0.10 0.58 19.01
CA PRO A 41 1.24 0.67 18.09
C PRO A 41 1.27 -0.43 17.05
N VAL A 42 0.51 -1.52 17.21
CA VAL A 42 0.46 -2.58 16.21
C VAL A 42 -0.04 -2.05 14.86
N ILE A 43 -0.87 -0.99 14.86
CA ILE A 43 -1.35 -0.37 13.63
C ILE A 43 -0.17 0.17 12.83
N LEU A 44 0.73 0.91 13.47
CA LEU A 44 1.93 1.40 12.81
C LEU A 44 2.89 0.27 12.42
N GLU A 45 3.00 -0.75 13.27
CA GLU A 45 3.86 -1.90 12.99
C GLU A 45 3.41 -2.64 11.74
N LEU A 46 2.11 -2.91 11.61
CA LEU A 46 1.58 -3.58 10.42
C LEU A 46 1.69 -2.68 9.20
N GLY A 47 1.53 -1.38 9.37
CA GLY A 47 1.79 -0.43 8.28
C GLY A 47 3.23 -0.50 7.79
N ALA A 48 4.18 -0.50 8.72
CA ALA A 48 5.60 -0.59 8.38
C ALA A 48 5.94 -1.91 7.70
N ILE A 49 5.38 -3.03 8.20
CA ILE A 49 5.59 -4.35 7.60
C ILE A 49 5.03 -4.36 6.18
N GLY A 50 3.83 -3.85 5.99
CA GLY A 50 3.23 -3.77 4.66
C GLY A 50 4.06 -2.93 3.70
N PHE A 51 4.55 -1.78 4.17
CA PHE A 51 5.39 -0.89 3.37
C PHE A 51 6.68 -1.60 2.94
N VAL A 52 7.40 -2.20 3.88
CA VAL A 52 8.68 -2.85 3.57
C VAL A 52 8.48 -4.07 2.68
N ALA A 53 7.53 -4.93 3.04
CA ALA A 53 7.27 -6.15 2.28
C ALA A 53 6.83 -5.83 0.86
N ASP A 54 5.92 -4.88 0.69
CA ASP A 54 5.44 -4.50 -0.62
C ASP A 54 6.53 -3.83 -1.44
N THR A 55 7.30 -2.92 -0.82
CA THR A 55 8.37 -2.22 -1.52
C THR A 55 9.39 -3.21 -2.08
N VAL A 56 9.80 -4.20 -1.29
CA VAL A 56 10.72 -5.24 -1.74
C VAL A 56 10.12 -6.03 -2.89
N TRP A 57 8.87 -6.46 -2.74
CA TRP A 57 8.18 -7.25 -3.76
C TRP A 57 8.01 -6.47 -5.05
N GLU A 58 7.58 -5.21 -4.94
CA GLU A 58 7.34 -4.36 -6.11
C GLU A 58 8.63 -4.00 -6.83
N LEU A 59 9.69 -3.72 -6.09
CA LEU A 59 10.99 -3.44 -6.71
C LEU A 59 11.52 -4.68 -7.44
N TYR A 60 11.31 -5.85 -6.86
CA TYR A 60 11.67 -7.10 -7.53
C TYR A 60 10.88 -7.25 -8.84
N GLY A 61 9.57 -7.06 -8.78
CA GLY A 61 8.71 -7.25 -9.94
C GLY A 61 8.96 -6.22 -11.03
N THR A 62 9.06 -4.94 -10.67
CA THR A 62 9.29 -3.88 -11.64
C THR A 62 10.72 -3.90 -12.18
N GLY A 63 11.69 -4.24 -11.33
CA GLY A 63 13.08 -4.35 -11.74
C GLY A 63 13.32 -5.50 -12.70
N ASN A 64 12.54 -6.58 -12.62
CA ASN A 64 12.60 -7.73 -13.50
C ASN A 64 11.57 -7.64 -14.65
N ARG A 65 10.91 -6.50 -14.79
CA ARG A 65 9.94 -6.23 -15.85
C ARG A 65 8.76 -7.20 -15.85
N LEU A 66 8.41 -7.73 -14.67
CA LEU A 66 7.22 -8.56 -14.53
C LEU A 66 5.95 -7.73 -14.63
N TRP A 67 6.00 -6.50 -14.10
CA TRP A 67 4.96 -5.49 -14.27
C TRP A 67 5.59 -4.12 -14.18
N GLY A 68 4.82 -3.09 -14.47
CA GLY A 68 5.31 -1.73 -14.41
C GLY A 68 4.22 -0.76 -13.99
N TYR A 69 4.64 0.44 -13.67
CA TYR A 69 3.75 1.50 -13.24
C TYR A 69 3.96 2.76 -14.06
N TYR A 70 3.03 3.70 -13.91
CA TYR A 70 3.16 5.03 -14.48
C TYR A 70 4.33 5.76 -13.83
N SER A 71 4.75 6.87 -14.45
CA SER A 71 5.76 7.75 -13.87
C SER A 71 5.12 8.64 -12.83
N SER A 72 5.57 8.53 -11.58
CA SER A 72 4.99 9.32 -10.49
C SER A 72 5.38 10.80 -10.61
N PRO A 73 4.43 11.73 -10.39
CA PRO A 73 4.77 13.15 -10.29
C PRO A 73 5.47 13.49 -8.97
N PHE A 74 5.52 12.57 -8.02
CA PHE A 74 6.13 12.79 -6.70
C PHE A 74 7.54 12.24 -6.64
N TYR A 75 7.67 10.92 -6.70
CA TYR A 75 8.97 10.27 -6.62
C TYR A 75 8.87 8.82 -7.10
N MET A 76 9.97 8.30 -7.65
CA MET A 76 10.06 6.90 -8.10
C MET A 76 11.13 6.19 -7.29
N ILE A 77 10.71 5.27 -6.42
CA ILE A 77 11.63 4.47 -5.61
C ILE A 77 12.37 3.52 -6.55
N GLY A 78 13.70 3.57 -6.49
CA GLY A 78 14.53 2.72 -7.36
C GLY A 78 14.31 2.97 -8.85
N GLY A 79 13.67 4.08 -9.21
CA GLY A 79 13.38 4.44 -10.59
C GLY A 79 12.21 3.69 -11.22
N THR A 80 11.57 2.76 -10.51
CA THR A 80 10.53 1.92 -11.09
C THR A 80 9.23 1.86 -10.29
N LEU A 81 9.25 2.23 -9.01
CA LEU A 81 8.07 2.13 -8.14
C LEU A 81 7.61 3.52 -7.71
N PRO A 82 6.39 3.95 -8.11
CA PRO A 82 5.83 5.21 -7.61
C PRO A 82 5.72 5.20 -6.10
N ILE A 83 6.12 6.30 -5.45
CA ILE A 83 6.10 6.38 -3.99
C ILE A 83 4.69 6.28 -3.43
N GLU A 84 3.68 6.79 -4.13
CA GLU A 84 2.30 6.70 -3.67
C GLU A 84 1.80 5.27 -3.59
N ILE A 85 2.35 4.36 -4.41
CA ILE A 85 2.02 2.93 -4.32
C ILE A 85 2.58 2.35 -3.01
N ALA A 86 3.83 2.68 -2.68
CA ALA A 86 4.44 2.20 -1.44
C ALA A 86 3.71 2.75 -0.22
N VAL A 87 3.37 4.04 -0.23
CA VAL A 87 2.61 4.67 0.87
C VAL A 87 1.21 4.09 0.97
N LEU A 88 0.59 3.77 -0.17
CA LEU A 88 -0.70 3.10 -0.20
C LEU A 88 -0.66 1.80 0.61
N TYR A 89 0.38 1.00 0.44
CA TYR A 89 0.50 -0.27 1.16
C TYR A 89 0.82 -0.07 2.64
N PHE A 90 1.51 1.01 2.99
CA PHE A 90 1.66 1.39 4.40
C PHE A 90 0.28 1.62 5.03
N PHE A 91 -0.54 2.44 4.39
CA PHE A 91 -1.87 2.74 4.89
C PHE A 91 -2.81 1.52 4.83
N LEU A 92 -2.63 0.65 3.84
CA LEU A 92 -3.39 -0.59 3.76
C LEU A 92 -3.09 -1.49 4.95
N GLY A 93 -1.82 -1.59 5.37
CA GLY A 93 -1.45 -2.34 6.57
C GLY A 93 -2.09 -1.76 7.83
N MET A 94 -2.09 -0.43 7.95
CA MET A 94 -2.77 0.26 9.06
C MET A 94 -4.28 -0.03 9.05
N THR A 95 -4.89 0.00 7.89
CA THR A 95 -6.33 -0.28 7.73
C THR A 95 -6.65 -1.71 8.13
N ALA A 96 -5.83 -2.66 7.72
CA ALA A 96 -6.01 -4.08 8.09
C ALA A 96 -5.92 -4.26 9.59
N ALA A 97 -4.94 -3.64 10.24
CA ALA A 97 -4.81 -3.69 11.70
C ALA A 97 -6.01 -3.06 12.40
N THR A 98 -6.47 -1.93 11.89
CA THR A 98 -7.64 -1.25 12.42
C THR A 98 -8.88 -2.15 12.34
N TYR A 99 -9.06 -2.82 11.21
CA TYR A 99 -10.18 -3.75 11.03
C TYR A 99 -10.11 -4.90 12.03
N VAL A 100 -8.94 -5.49 12.21
CA VAL A 100 -8.76 -6.60 13.15
C VAL A 100 -9.08 -6.15 14.58
N LEU A 101 -8.55 -5.00 14.99
CA LEU A 101 -8.81 -4.46 16.33
C LEU A 101 -10.29 -4.15 16.53
N TYR A 102 -10.93 -3.62 15.51
CA TYR A 102 -12.37 -3.35 15.55
C TYR A 102 -13.17 -4.66 15.77
N ARG A 103 -12.79 -5.72 15.05
CA ARG A 103 -13.45 -7.01 15.19
C ARG A 103 -13.20 -7.64 16.57
N LEU A 104 -12.02 -7.47 17.11
CA LEU A 104 -11.68 -8.02 18.43
C LEU A 104 -12.41 -7.28 19.56
N GLU A 105 -12.70 -6.01 19.36
CA GLU A 105 -13.43 -5.21 20.34
C GLU A 105 -14.87 -5.68 20.49
N LYS A 106 -15.42 -6.31 19.49
CA LYS A 106 -16.78 -6.89 19.53
C LYS A 106 -16.75 -8.32 20.00
#